data_ea1a5b21e574bc07833493fbe9cb1a00
#
_entry.id   ea1a5b21e574bc07833493fbe9cb1a00
#
_cell.length_a   1.000
_cell.length_b   1.000
_cell.length_c   1.000
_cell.angle_alpha   90.00
_cell.angle_beta   90.00
_cell.angle_gamma   90.00
#
_symmetry.space_group_name_H-M   'P 1'
#
loop_
_entity.id
_entity.type
_entity.pdbx_description
1 polymer ?
#
loop_
_entity_poly.entity_id
_entity_poly.type
_entity_poly.pdbx_seq_one_letter_code
_entity_poly.pdbx_strand_id
1 'polypeptide(L)'
;GSTNSIATLPGLGEWGYHRDYREVQLNKLVKKNKDSQIALGVKPLTVDDCLEYGADKIVIATGASWNTDGNNALTHDPVEGIDTSTATHLTPEQVLEGSKSIGKKVLILNCDPYYMAPSLAQKLIEDGHQVTIASGVSVGNYMHFTLEAPNMHRMMHELGIEVIGDVWASKAEANRIQLYPIFGDGYRREYRGPGKLPRRENTHFDWHEFDSLVVCTGRHSNTELYEGLKTRKDEWAENDVKGVYVIGDAWAPKLMADATFDGQRLAREIELDDPQHPKPYRREVAVWGTPHMPGDTFEIEYES
;
A
#
# COMPACT_ATOMS: atom_id res chain seq x y z
N GLY A 1 3.13 -11.27 -7.28
CA GLY A 1 2.59 -10.15 -6.54
C GLY A 1 3.61 -9.01 -6.45
N SER A 2 3.23 -7.89 -5.87
CA SER A 2 4.03 -6.65 -5.79
C SER A 2 5.43 -6.82 -5.18
N THR A 3 5.62 -7.79 -4.27
CA THR A 3 6.94 -8.12 -3.70
C THR A 3 7.98 -8.45 -4.78
N ASN A 4 7.58 -9.05 -5.91
CA ASN A 4 8.51 -9.36 -7.00
C ASN A 4 9.08 -8.09 -7.62
N SER A 5 8.22 -7.12 -7.91
CA SER A 5 8.61 -5.85 -8.51
C SER A 5 9.36 -4.97 -7.51
N ILE A 6 8.92 -4.93 -6.24
CA ILE A 6 9.57 -4.17 -5.17
C ILE A 6 10.99 -4.67 -4.91
N ALA A 7 11.21 -5.99 -4.90
CA ALA A 7 12.55 -6.58 -4.70
C ALA A 7 13.55 -6.23 -5.82
N THR A 8 13.12 -5.64 -6.93
CA THR A 8 14.02 -5.13 -7.98
C THR A 8 14.52 -3.71 -7.71
N LEU A 9 13.96 -3.02 -6.73
CA LEU A 9 14.39 -1.68 -6.37
C LEU A 9 15.76 -1.71 -5.65
N PRO A 10 16.60 -0.70 -5.86
CA PRO A 10 17.88 -0.59 -5.16
C PRO A 10 17.70 -0.67 -3.64
N GLY A 11 18.54 -1.47 -2.98
CA GLY A 11 18.50 -1.67 -1.53
C GLY A 11 17.37 -2.56 -1.01
N LEU A 12 16.42 -2.99 -1.85
CA LEU A 12 15.26 -3.79 -1.42
C LEU A 12 15.32 -5.26 -1.87
N GLY A 13 16.43 -5.71 -2.43
CA GLY A 13 16.61 -7.08 -2.93
C GLY A 13 16.32 -8.17 -1.88
N GLU A 14 16.65 -7.92 -0.62
CA GLU A 14 16.42 -8.84 0.49
C GLU A 14 14.93 -9.12 0.76
N TRP A 15 14.03 -8.24 0.30
CA TRP A 15 12.59 -8.47 0.41
C TRP A 15 12.14 -9.68 -0.40
N GLY A 16 12.90 -10.05 -1.45
CA GLY A 16 12.71 -11.28 -2.20
C GLY A 16 12.87 -12.54 -1.35
N TYR A 17 13.76 -12.55 -0.36
CA TYR A 17 13.97 -13.70 0.53
C TYR A 17 12.73 -14.07 1.33
N HIS A 18 11.90 -13.08 1.65
CA HIS A 18 10.64 -13.31 2.35
C HIS A 18 9.67 -14.17 1.52
N ARG A 19 9.59 -13.89 0.21
CA ARG A 19 8.83 -14.68 -0.76
C ARG A 19 9.46 -16.06 -0.92
N ASP A 20 10.77 -16.13 -1.15
CA ASP A 20 11.49 -17.37 -1.45
C ASP A 20 11.39 -18.36 -0.29
N TYR A 21 11.52 -17.87 0.95
CA TYR A 21 11.31 -18.69 2.14
C TYR A 21 9.90 -19.32 2.17
N ARG A 22 8.85 -18.53 1.89
CA ARG A 22 7.48 -19.02 1.89
C ARG A 22 7.22 -20.01 0.77
N GLU A 23 7.76 -19.77 -0.40
CA GLU A 23 7.67 -20.70 -1.52
C GLU A 23 8.29 -22.06 -1.17
N VAL A 24 9.46 -22.06 -0.55
CA VAL A 24 10.10 -23.28 -0.06
C VAL A 24 9.23 -24.00 0.98
N GLN A 25 8.63 -23.27 1.94
CA GLN A 25 7.77 -23.89 2.94
C GLN A 25 6.48 -24.44 2.33
N LEU A 26 5.82 -23.70 1.45
CA LEU A 26 4.63 -24.15 0.75
C LEU A 26 4.90 -25.40 -0.07
N ASN A 27 5.99 -25.45 -0.83
CA ASN A 27 6.38 -26.63 -1.59
C ASN A 27 6.64 -27.86 -0.70
N LYS A 28 7.19 -27.67 0.52
CA LYS A 28 7.33 -28.76 1.51
C LYS A 28 5.97 -29.26 1.99
N LEU A 29 5.03 -28.35 2.27
CA LEU A 29 3.69 -28.69 2.74
C LEU A 29 2.91 -29.47 1.68
N VAL A 30 2.93 -29.03 0.43
CA VAL A 30 2.26 -29.74 -0.68
C VAL A 30 2.85 -31.14 -0.89
N LYS A 31 4.18 -31.30 -0.78
CA LYS A 31 4.81 -32.62 -0.85
C LYS A 31 4.41 -33.54 0.32
N LYS A 32 4.18 -32.99 1.49
CA LYS A 32 3.79 -33.73 2.70
C LYS A 32 2.29 -34.07 2.70
N ASN A 33 1.46 -33.15 2.21
CA ASN A 33 0.00 -33.33 2.16
C ASN A 33 -0.47 -33.40 0.70
N LYS A 34 -0.86 -34.57 0.25
CA LYS A 34 -1.26 -34.85 -1.12
C LYS A 34 -2.57 -34.14 -1.53
N ASP A 35 -3.37 -33.73 -0.57
CA ASP A 35 -4.62 -33.00 -0.79
C ASP A 35 -4.41 -31.49 -0.92
N SER A 36 -3.16 -31.04 -0.71
CA SER A 36 -2.78 -29.63 -0.91
C SER A 36 -2.23 -29.41 -2.30
N GLN A 37 -2.59 -28.31 -2.92
CA GLN A 37 -2.06 -27.91 -4.22
C GLN A 37 -1.79 -26.41 -4.30
N ILE A 38 -0.86 -26.02 -5.17
CA ILE A 38 -0.54 -24.64 -5.49
C ILE A 38 -0.67 -24.51 -7.02
N ALA A 39 -1.54 -23.61 -7.46
CA ALA A 39 -1.71 -23.28 -8.87
C ALA A 39 -1.12 -21.88 -9.13
N LEU A 40 0.00 -21.83 -9.86
CA LEU A 40 0.66 -20.58 -10.26
C LEU A 40 0.46 -20.34 -11.76
N GLY A 41 0.37 -19.05 -12.15
CA GLY A 41 0.23 -18.66 -13.55
C GLY A 41 -1.14 -19.00 -14.17
N VAL A 42 -2.14 -19.29 -13.32
CA VAL A 42 -3.52 -19.45 -13.76
C VAL A 42 -4.17 -18.09 -13.98
N LYS A 43 -5.23 -18.04 -14.81
CA LYS A 43 -6.03 -16.82 -14.94
C LYS A 43 -6.63 -16.44 -13.58
N PRO A 44 -6.89 -15.15 -13.32
CA PRO A 44 -7.63 -14.72 -12.14
C PRO A 44 -8.96 -15.47 -12.03
N LEU A 45 -9.28 -15.94 -10.82
CA LEU A 45 -10.55 -16.62 -10.56
C LEU A 45 -11.68 -15.60 -10.56
N THR A 46 -12.81 -16.02 -11.13
CA THR A 46 -14.08 -15.29 -11.05
C THR A 46 -14.87 -15.70 -9.80
N VAL A 47 -15.97 -15.01 -9.53
CA VAL A 47 -16.90 -15.39 -8.46
C VAL A 47 -17.46 -16.77 -8.70
N ASP A 48 -17.82 -17.11 -9.96
CA ASP A 48 -18.32 -18.44 -10.34
C ASP A 48 -17.25 -19.50 -10.10
N ASP A 49 -16.00 -19.29 -10.57
CA ASP A 49 -14.89 -20.21 -10.33
C ASP A 49 -14.72 -20.50 -8.83
N CYS A 50 -14.89 -19.50 -7.96
CA CYS A 50 -14.76 -19.66 -6.51
C CYS A 50 -15.91 -20.44 -5.89
N LEU A 51 -17.15 -20.19 -6.31
CA LEU A 51 -18.33 -20.89 -5.80
C LEU A 51 -18.34 -22.35 -6.25
N GLU A 52 -18.05 -22.61 -7.53
CA GLU A 52 -18.05 -23.95 -8.12
C GLU A 52 -16.86 -24.83 -7.66
N TYR A 53 -15.83 -24.24 -7.05
CA TYR A 53 -14.63 -24.99 -6.64
C TYR A 53 -14.89 -26.02 -5.55
N GLY A 54 -15.96 -25.86 -4.75
CA GLY A 54 -16.34 -26.79 -3.67
C GLY A 54 -15.51 -26.62 -2.39
N ALA A 55 -14.94 -25.42 -2.17
CA ALA A 55 -14.27 -25.09 -0.92
C ALA A 55 -15.29 -24.58 0.11
N ASP A 56 -15.24 -25.11 1.34
CA ASP A 56 -16.12 -24.65 2.43
C ASP A 56 -15.68 -23.30 3.03
N LYS A 57 -14.44 -22.89 2.83
CA LYS A 57 -13.90 -21.59 3.26
C LYS A 57 -13.02 -20.99 2.19
N ILE A 58 -13.31 -19.75 1.82
CA ILE A 58 -12.60 -19.01 0.79
C ILE A 58 -11.89 -17.82 1.45
N VAL A 59 -10.58 -17.68 1.21
CA VAL A 59 -9.78 -16.57 1.73
C VAL A 59 -9.25 -15.74 0.57
N ILE A 60 -9.62 -14.47 0.54
CA ILE A 60 -9.24 -13.51 -0.49
C ILE A 60 -8.02 -12.72 -0.02
N ALA A 61 -6.94 -12.79 -0.79
CA ALA A 61 -5.69 -12.08 -0.54
C ALA A 61 -5.16 -11.44 -1.85
N THR A 62 -6.06 -10.80 -2.58
CA THR A 62 -5.83 -10.22 -3.92
C THR A 62 -4.92 -8.99 -3.92
N GLY A 63 -4.57 -8.48 -2.73
CA GLY A 63 -3.64 -7.36 -2.60
C GLY A 63 -4.28 -6.00 -2.83
N ALA A 64 -3.46 -5.02 -3.21
CA ALA A 64 -3.86 -3.65 -3.49
C ALA A 64 -3.13 -3.13 -4.73
N SER A 65 -3.69 -2.12 -5.38
CA SER A 65 -3.12 -1.42 -6.53
C SER A 65 -2.90 0.06 -6.22
N TRP A 66 -1.96 0.71 -6.89
CA TRP A 66 -1.76 2.14 -6.75
C TRP A 66 -2.91 2.93 -7.36
N ASN A 67 -3.25 4.05 -6.74
CA ASN A 67 -4.27 4.96 -7.25
C ASN A 67 -3.84 5.54 -8.59
N THR A 68 -4.77 5.58 -9.54
CA THR A 68 -4.53 5.98 -10.93
C THR A 68 -4.90 7.43 -11.23
N ASP A 69 -5.55 8.08 -10.28
CA ASP A 69 -6.17 9.41 -10.37
C ASP A 69 -5.60 10.43 -9.38
N GLY A 70 -4.54 10.04 -8.62
CA GLY A 70 -3.96 10.90 -7.60
C GLY A 70 -4.73 10.96 -6.27
N ASN A 71 -5.74 10.11 -6.05
CA ASN A 71 -6.38 10.01 -4.74
C ASN A 71 -5.35 9.70 -3.66
N ASN A 72 -5.49 10.35 -2.50
CA ASN A 72 -4.42 10.42 -1.50
C ASN A 72 -4.95 10.63 -0.08
N ALA A 73 -4.07 10.45 0.91
CA ALA A 73 -4.41 10.57 2.33
C ALA A 73 -4.48 12.02 2.85
N LEU A 74 -4.07 13.02 2.06
CA LEU A 74 -4.10 14.43 2.48
C LEU A 74 -5.44 15.09 2.23
N THR A 75 -5.98 14.88 1.01
CA THR A 75 -7.22 15.52 0.57
C THR A 75 -8.39 14.57 0.54
N HIS A 76 -8.14 13.25 0.45
CA HIS A 76 -9.11 12.19 0.20
C HIS A 76 -9.88 12.37 -1.13
N ASP A 77 -9.28 13.10 -2.06
CA ASP A 77 -9.85 13.39 -3.37
C ASP A 77 -8.82 13.09 -4.47
N PRO A 78 -9.26 12.74 -5.68
CA PRO A 78 -8.42 12.71 -6.86
C PRO A 78 -7.81 14.08 -7.17
N VAL A 79 -6.69 14.09 -7.90
CA VAL A 79 -6.08 15.32 -8.42
C VAL A 79 -6.58 15.54 -9.85
N GLU A 80 -7.16 16.70 -10.12
CA GLU A 80 -7.68 17.06 -11.44
C GLU A 80 -6.63 16.85 -12.54
N GLY A 81 -7.00 16.11 -13.59
CA GLY A 81 -6.15 15.86 -14.76
C GLY A 81 -5.10 14.76 -14.58
N ILE A 82 -4.98 14.13 -13.42
CA ILE A 82 -4.18 12.91 -13.27
C ILE A 82 -4.97 11.73 -13.83
N ASP A 83 -4.37 11.04 -14.80
CA ASP A 83 -4.90 9.82 -15.41
C ASP A 83 -3.73 8.94 -15.86
N THR A 84 -3.49 7.86 -15.16
CA THR A 84 -2.40 6.92 -15.47
C THR A 84 -2.73 5.98 -16.64
N SER A 85 -3.83 6.13 -17.33
CA SER A 85 -4.06 5.50 -18.64
C SER A 85 -3.31 6.23 -19.76
N THR A 86 -2.95 7.49 -19.57
CA THR A 86 -2.20 8.32 -20.52
C THR A 86 -0.74 7.88 -20.65
N ALA A 87 -0.03 8.38 -21.66
CA ALA A 87 1.35 8.00 -21.92
C ALA A 87 2.35 8.57 -20.89
N THR A 88 2.04 9.72 -20.29
CA THR A 88 2.97 10.49 -19.45
C THR A 88 2.71 10.37 -17.96
N HIS A 89 1.55 9.87 -17.54
CA HIS A 89 1.24 9.61 -16.14
C HIS A 89 1.35 8.10 -15.85
N LEU A 90 2.06 7.72 -14.79
CA LEU A 90 2.38 6.34 -14.46
C LEU A 90 2.10 6.05 -12.99
N THR A 91 1.72 4.82 -12.69
CA THR A 91 1.81 4.28 -11.32
C THR A 91 3.21 3.73 -11.06
N PRO A 92 3.60 3.53 -9.79
CA PRO A 92 4.83 2.81 -9.45
C PRO A 92 4.93 1.42 -10.09
N GLU A 93 3.82 0.65 -10.17
CA GLU A 93 3.82 -0.64 -10.85
C GLU A 93 4.17 -0.50 -12.33
N GLN A 94 3.55 0.43 -13.04
CA GLN A 94 3.81 0.66 -14.46
C GLN A 94 5.28 1.01 -14.76
N VAL A 95 5.93 1.73 -13.83
CA VAL A 95 7.37 2.00 -13.91
C VAL A 95 8.18 0.73 -13.71
N LEU A 96 7.87 -0.06 -12.69
CA LEU A 96 8.62 -1.28 -12.34
C LEU A 96 8.43 -2.41 -13.36
N GLU A 97 7.27 -2.47 -13.99
CA GLU A 97 6.95 -3.45 -15.03
C GLU A 97 7.46 -3.03 -16.42
N GLY A 98 7.90 -1.77 -16.58
CA GLY A 98 8.34 -1.25 -17.87
C GLY A 98 7.20 -1.20 -18.91
N SER A 99 5.96 -1.09 -18.45
CA SER A 99 4.78 -1.11 -19.33
C SER A 99 4.62 0.16 -20.16
N LYS A 100 5.33 1.25 -19.79
CA LYS A 100 5.35 2.53 -20.50
C LYS A 100 6.76 3.10 -20.59
N SER A 101 7.00 3.88 -21.64
CA SER A 101 8.24 4.64 -21.79
C SER A 101 8.29 5.77 -20.77
N ILE A 102 9.47 5.99 -20.18
CA ILE A 102 9.71 7.04 -19.19
C ILE A 102 10.56 8.12 -19.86
N GLY A 103 10.14 9.37 -19.75
CA GLY A 103 10.87 10.52 -20.30
C GLY A 103 12.07 10.92 -19.43
N LYS A 104 12.83 11.92 -19.88
CA LYS A 104 14.08 12.32 -19.24
C LYS A 104 13.88 12.97 -17.87
N LYS A 105 12.88 13.86 -17.76
CA LYS A 105 12.52 14.55 -16.52
C LYS A 105 11.33 13.84 -15.89
N VAL A 106 11.54 13.28 -14.71
CA VAL A 106 10.48 12.55 -13.98
C VAL A 106 10.12 13.32 -12.72
N LEU A 107 8.83 13.60 -12.55
CA LEU A 107 8.30 14.12 -11.29
C LEU A 107 7.55 13.00 -10.58
N ILE A 108 7.88 12.73 -9.32
CA ILE A 108 7.16 11.80 -8.46
C ILE A 108 6.26 12.63 -7.55
N LEU A 109 4.95 12.54 -7.73
CA LEU A 109 3.98 13.10 -6.77
C LEU A 109 3.80 12.11 -5.63
N ASN A 110 4.24 12.48 -4.43
CA ASN A 110 4.34 11.56 -3.31
C ASN A 110 3.39 11.90 -2.15
N CYS A 111 2.66 10.91 -1.70
CA CYS A 111 1.98 10.88 -0.40
C CYS A 111 2.23 9.54 0.34
N ASP A 112 3.09 8.66 -0.21
CA ASP A 112 3.50 7.44 0.48
C ASP A 112 4.52 7.76 1.59
N PRO A 113 4.26 7.39 2.84
CA PRO A 113 5.15 7.71 3.95
C PRO A 113 6.34 6.74 4.08
N TYR A 114 6.45 5.75 3.20
CA TYR A 114 7.45 4.70 3.25
C TYR A 114 8.56 4.89 2.22
N TYR A 115 9.09 3.81 1.70
CA TYR A 115 10.28 3.72 0.84
C TYR A 115 9.98 3.83 -0.65
N MET A 116 8.71 3.75 -1.11
CA MET A 116 8.42 3.62 -2.54
C MET A 116 8.97 4.79 -3.36
N ALA A 117 8.63 6.02 -3.00
CA ALA A 117 9.08 7.19 -3.74
C ALA A 117 10.62 7.35 -3.75
N PRO A 118 11.34 7.27 -2.62
CA PRO A 118 12.80 7.41 -2.63
C PRO A 118 13.51 6.26 -3.34
N SER A 119 13.07 5.00 -3.18
CA SER A 119 13.71 3.87 -3.86
C SER A 119 13.45 3.88 -5.36
N LEU A 120 12.25 4.30 -5.78
CA LEU A 120 11.93 4.49 -7.18
C LEU A 120 12.74 5.64 -7.79
N ALA A 121 12.89 6.75 -7.06
CA ALA A 121 13.74 7.87 -7.47
C ALA A 121 15.19 7.43 -7.66
N GLN A 122 15.75 6.65 -6.73
CA GLN A 122 17.08 6.08 -6.86
C GLN A 122 17.22 5.26 -8.15
N LYS A 123 16.30 4.31 -8.36
CA LYS A 123 16.29 3.50 -9.59
C LYS A 123 16.27 4.36 -10.84
N LEU A 124 15.39 5.34 -10.91
CA LEU A 124 15.25 6.20 -12.07
C LEU A 124 16.51 7.06 -12.33
N ILE A 125 17.19 7.54 -11.28
CA ILE A 125 18.49 8.22 -11.42
C ILE A 125 19.56 7.27 -11.95
N GLU A 126 19.62 6.02 -11.43
CA GLU A 126 20.56 5.00 -11.91
C GLU A 126 20.29 4.61 -13.37
N ASP A 127 19.03 4.65 -13.81
CA ASP A 127 18.60 4.45 -15.20
C ASP A 127 18.87 5.70 -16.08
N GLY A 128 19.39 6.80 -15.51
CA GLY A 128 19.82 8.00 -16.21
C GLY A 128 18.76 9.10 -16.36
N HIS A 129 17.66 9.05 -15.62
CA HIS A 129 16.64 10.09 -15.57
C HIS A 129 17.03 11.22 -14.61
N GLN A 130 16.35 12.36 -14.73
CA GLN A 130 16.38 13.45 -13.76
C GLN A 130 15.12 13.36 -12.93
N VAL A 131 15.24 13.32 -11.60
CA VAL A 131 14.09 13.05 -10.73
C VAL A 131 13.88 14.16 -9.72
N THR A 132 12.64 14.63 -9.62
CA THR A 132 12.14 15.53 -8.59
C THR A 132 11.01 14.83 -7.84
N ILE A 133 11.04 14.85 -6.50
CA ILE A 133 9.94 14.37 -5.65
C ILE A 133 9.18 15.58 -5.12
N ALA A 134 7.91 15.71 -5.50
CA ALA A 134 6.98 16.67 -4.90
C ALA A 134 6.13 15.95 -3.83
N SER A 135 6.18 16.41 -2.58
CA SER A 135 5.60 15.65 -1.49
C SER A 135 4.82 16.50 -0.49
N GLY A 136 3.61 16.07 -0.19
CA GLY A 136 2.77 16.63 0.86
C GLY A 136 3.04 16.06 2.25
N VAL A 137 3.89 15.04 2.34
CA VAL A 137 4.36 14.43 3.59
C VAL A 137 5.87 14.42 3.62
N SER A 138 6.49 14.33 4.79
CA SER A 138 7.93 14.10 4.84
C SER A 138 8.26 12.77 4.16
N VAL A 139 9.15 12.79 3.17
CA VAL A 139 9.53 11.59 2.41
C VAL A 139 10.12 10.56 3.35
N GLY A 140 9.55 9.35 3.35
CA GLY A 140 9.98 8.28 4.25
C GLY A 140 9.66 8.54 5.72
N ASN A 141 8.62 9.28 6.04
CA ASN A 141 8.28 9.67 7.42
C ASN A 141 8.20 8.47 8.38
N TYR A 142 7.61 7.36 7.97
CA TYR A 142 7.52 6.16 8.83
C TYR A 142 8.83 5.39 8.94
N MET A 143 9.82 5.66 8.11
CA MET A 143 11.15 5.04 8.22
C MET A 143 11.98 5.62 9.37
N HIS A 144 11.51 6.67 10.04
CA HIS A 144 12.09 7.12 11.31
C HIS A 144 11.92 6.08 12.42
N PHE A 145 10.83 5.33 12.44
CA PHE A 145 10.59 4.29 13.43
C PHE A 145 11.51 3.07 13.28
N THR A 146 12.01 2.83 12.06
CA THR A 146 12.97 1.76 11.77
C THR A 146 14.42 2.26 11.71
N LEU A 147 14.65 3.55 11.97
CA LEU A 147 15.95 4.24 11.92
C LEU A 147 16.62 4.24 10.52
N GLU A 148 15.85 4.00 9.47
CA GLU A 148 16.35 3.99 8.08
C GLU A 148 16.30 5.38 7.41
N ALA A 149 15.43 6.27 7.88
CA ALA A 149 15.23 7.58 7.27
C ALA A 149 16.52 8.41 7.10
N PRO A 150 17.47 8.48 8.05
CA PRO A 150 18.70 9.24 7.86
C PRO A 150 19.56 8.72 6.71
N ASN A 151 19.64 7.40 6.52
CA ASN A 151 20.40 6.78 5.43
C ASN A 151 19.72 7.05 4.09
N MET A 152 18.41 6.95 4.03
CA MET A 152 17.60 7.26 2.85
C MET A 152 17.75 8.73 2.45
N HIS A 153 17.65 9.68 3.39
CA HIS A 153 17.84 11.11 3.10
C HIS A 153 19.27 11.41 2.62
N ARG A 154 20.29 10.74 3.19
CA ARG A 154 21.66 10.83 2.71
C ARG A 154 21.78 10.35 1.27
N MET A 155 21.23 9.19 0.96
CA MET A 155 21.22 8.63 -0.41
C MET A 155 20.55 9.60 -1.39
N MET A 156 19.40 10.16 -1.07
CA MET A 156 18.73 11.15 -1.92
C MET A 156 19.61 12.38 -2.17
N HIS A 157 20.28 12.88 -1.13
CA HIS A 157 21.20 14.03 -1.25
C HIS A 157 22.42 13.70 -2.12
N GLU A 158 23.06 12.55 -1.91
CA GLU A 158 24.23 12.10 -2.67
C GLU A 158 23.92 11.89 -4.16
N LEU A 159 22.71 11.42 -4.47
CA LEU A 159 22.23 11.24 -5.86
C LEU A 159 21.70 12.53 -6.50
N GLY A 160 21.61 13.63 -5.75
CA GLY A 160 21.08 14.90 -6.24
C GLY A 160 19.58 14.87 -6.57
N ILE A 161 18.81 14.03 -5.86
CA ILE A 161 17.37 14.00 -6.00
C ILE A 161 16.80 15.28 -5.40
N GLU A 162 16.11 16.08 -6.22
CA GLU A 162 15.43 17.27 -5.76
C GLU A 162 14.14 16.89 -5.00
N VAL A 163 13.93 17.49 -3.83
CA VAL A 163 12.70 17.30 -3.04
C VAL A 163 12.01 18.64 -2.83
N ILE A 164 10.79 18.77 -3.36
CA ILE A 164 9.88 19.88 -3.09
C ILE A 164 8.94 19.41 -1.99
N GLY A 165 9.26 19.78 -0.74
CA GLY A 165 8.48 19.38 0.44
C GLY A 165 7.32 20.32 0.73
N ASP A 166 6.37 19.83 1.55
CA ASP A 166 5.23 20.60 2.03
C ASP A 166 4.36 21.20 0.91
N VAL A 167 4.25 20.49 -0.22
CA VAL A 167 3.44 20.88 -1.38
C VAL A 167 2.44 19.80 -1.75
N TRP A 168 1.34 20.23 -2.38
CA TRP A 168 0.40 19.30 -2.99
C TRP A 168 -0.05 19.78 -4.36
N ALA A 169 -0.61 18.86 -5.16
CA ALA A 169 -1.09 19.16 -6.50
C ALA A 169 -2.52 19.65 -6.48
N SER A 170 -2.79 20.72 -7.23
CA SER A 170 -4.16 21.18 -7.53
C SER A 170 -4.70 20.56 -8.82
N LYS A 171 -3.85 20.44 -9.83
CA LYS A 171 -4.18 19.81 -11.12
C LYS A 171 -2.91 19.44 -11.89
N ALA A 172 -3.07 18.53 -12.84
CA ALA A 172 -2.03 18.14 -13.78
C ALA A 172 -2.51 18.25 -15.23
N GLU A 173 -1.56 18.43 -16.14
CA GLU A 173 -1.71 18.32 -17.58
C GLU A 173 -0.71 17.26 -18.08
N ALA A 174 -0.69 16.99 -19.36
CA ALA A 174 0.13 15.92 -19.92
C ALA A 174 1.64 16.03 -19.60
N ASN A 175 2.16 17.25 -19.40
CA ASN A 175 3.59 17.51 -19.22
C ASN A 175 3.92 18.53 -18.14
N ARG A 176 2.94 18.91 -17.32
CA ARG A 176 3.15 19.81 -16.18
C ARG A 176 2.10 19.61 -15.09
N ILE A 177 2.48 19.92 -13.86
CA ILE A 177 1.62 19.84 -12.69
C ILE A 177 1.65 21.17 -11.94
N GLN A 178 0.51 21.58 -11.43
CA GLN A 178 0.39 22.77 -10.63
C GLN A 178 0.45 22.41 -9.15
N LEU A 179 1.48 22.86 -8.46
CA LEU A 179 1.71 22.63 -7.03
C LEU A 179 1.36 23.85 -6.21
N TYR A 180 0.95 23.63 -4.96
CA TYR A 180 0.71 24.67 -3.96
C TYR A 180 1.28 24.25 -2.62
N PRO A 181 1.81 25.19 -1.79
CA PRO A 181 2.28 24.90 -0.45
C PRO A 181 1.09 24.54 0.45
N ILE A 182 1.21 23.43 1.19
CA ILE A 182 0.17 23.00 2.16
C ILE A 182 0.23 23.82 3.46
N PHE A 183 1.38 24.41 3.77
CA PHE A 183 1.58 25.34 4.88
C PHE A 183 1.97 26.70 4.30
N GLY A 184 1.05 27.66 4.24
CA GLY A 184 1.33 28.99 3.69
C GLY A 184 0.64 30.08 4.51
N ASP A 185 1.01 31.33 4.24
CA ASP A 185 0.34 32.49 4.82
C ASP A 185 -1.16 32.43 4.58
N GLY A 186 -1.90 32.28 5.67
CA GLY A 186 -3.35 32.13 5.61
C GLY A 186 -3.86 30.68 5.71
N TYR A 187 -3.05 29.68 6.11
CA TYR A 187 -3.58 28.36 6.48
C TYR A 187 -4.43 28.47 7.77
N ARG A 188 -5.68 28.91 7.61
CA ARG A 188 -6.73 28.65 8.59
C ARG A 188 -7.51 27.45 8.10
N ARG A 189 -7.44 26.33 8.82
CA ARG A 189 -8.37 25.22 8.67
C ARG A 189 -9.77 25.71 9.05
N GLU A 190 -10.51 26.28 8.11
CA GLU A 190 -11.95 26.22 8.20
C GLU A 190 -12.37 24.83 7.74
N TYR A 191 -12.48 23.91 8.70
CA TYR A 191 -13.02 22.59 8.44
C TYR A 191 -14.50 22.74 8.07
N ARG A 192 -14.79 22.58 6.78
CA ARG A 192 -16.16 22.61 6.25
C ARG A 192 -16.66 21.19 5.90
N GLY A 193 -16.50 20.24 6.82
CA GLY A 193 -17.00 18.88 6.63
C GLY A 193 -16.15 18.01 5.69
N PRO A 194 -16.48 16.70 5.52
CA PRO A 194 -15.73 15.79 4.67
C PRO A 194 -15.81 16.25 3.19
N GLY A 195 -14.67 16.34 2.55
CA GLY A 195 -14.54 16.45 1.10
C GLY A 195 -14.41 17.85 0.50
N LYS A 196 -14.19 18.95 1.29
CA LYS A 196 -13.91 20.26 0.69
C LYS A 196 -12.84 21.02 1.48
N LEU A 197 -11.62 20.95 1.02
CA LEU A 197 -10.60 21.93 1.39
C LEU A 197 -11.02 23.30 0.79
N PRO A 198 -11.00 24.40 1.56
CA PRO A 198 -11.33 25.70 1.02
C PRO A 198 -10.29 26.10 -0.04
N ARG A 199 -10.75 26.38 -1.26
CA ARG A 199 -9.92 27.12 -2.24
C ARG A 199 -9.57 28.47 -1.59
N ARG A 200 -8.29 28.77 -1.52
CA ARG A 200 -7.82 30.04 -0.99
C ARG A 200 -7.64 31.03 -2.11
N GLU A 201 -8.14 32.21 -1.93
CA GLU A 201 -8.00 33.33 -2.88
C GLU A 201 -6.53 33.78 -3.03
N ASN A 202 -5.64 33.44 -2.08
CA ASN A 202 -4.23 33.87 -2.06
C ASN A 202 -3.22 32.72 -2.02
N THR A 203 -3.59 31.51 -2.48
CA THR A 203 -2.62 30.41 -2.58
C THR A 203 -1.74 30.64 -3.79
N HIS A 204 -0.43 30.64 -3.59
CA HIS A 204 0.53 30.67 -4.68
C HIS A 204 0.56 29.29 -5.34
N PHE A 205 0.40 29.27 -6.66
CA PHE A 205 0.40 28.05 -7.47
C PHE A 205 1.51 28.13 -8.49
N ASP A 206 2.47 27.18 -8.41
CA ASP A 206 3.57 27.09 -9.35
C ASP A 206 3.41 25.89 -10.29
N TRP A 207 3.69 26.12 -11.58
CA TRP A 207 3.73 25.05 -12.56
C TRP A 207 5.13 24.42 -12.61
N HIS A 208 5.16 23.10 -12.54
CA HIS A 208 6.38 22.30 -12.69
C HIS A 208 6.25 21.40 -13.92
N GLU A 209 7.22 21.48 -14.81
CA GLU A 209 7.26 20.70 -16.05
C GLU A 209 7.94 19.35 -15.83
N PHE A 210 7.44 18.33 -16.51
CA PHE A 210 7.98 16.98 -16.54
C PHE A 210 7.77 16.33 -17.91
N ASP A 211 8.53 15.27 -18.20
CA ASP A 211 8.26 14.37 -19.31
C ASP A 211 7.40 13.17 -18.85
N SER A 212 7.55 12.78 -17.58
CA SER A 212 6.75 11.72 -16.96
C SER A 212 6.39 12.07 -15.51
N LEU A 213 5.13 11.84 -15.14
CA LEU A 213 4.61 11.96 -13.77
C LEU A 213 4.40 10.58 -13.18
N VAL A 214 5.04 10.29 -12.05
CA VAL A 214 4.78 9.06 -11.29
C VAL A 214 3.88 9.37 -10.10
N VAL A 215 2.73 8.72 -10.04
CA VAL A 215 1.67 8.96 -9.06
C VAL A 215 1.84 8.00 -7.89
N CYS A 216 2.61 8.41 -6.88
CA CYS A 216 2.89 7.64 -5.67
C CYS A 216 2.06 8.18 -4.49
N THR A 217 0.72 8.23 -4.67
CA THR A 217 -0.17 8.98 -3.78
C THR A 217 -0.94 8.12 -2.79
N GLY A 218 -1.11 6.85 -3.07
CA GLY A 218 -1.81 5.91 -2.21
C GLY A 218 -2.19 4.63 -2.94
N ARG A 219 -2.72 3.68 -2.20
CA ARG A 219 -3.16 2.38 -2.72
C ARG A 219 -4.60 2.12 -2.33
N HIS A 220 -5.33 1.41 -3.17
CA HIS A 220 -6.66 0.90 -2.89
C HIS A 220 -6.65 -0.64 -2.88
N SER A 221 -7.47 -1.23 -2.04
CA SER A 221 -7.63 -2.68 -1.95
C SER A 221 -8.33 -3.23 -3.19
N ASN A 222 -7.86 -4.37 -3.69
CA ASN A 222 -8.50 -5.12 -4.77
C ASN A 222 -9.64 -5.98 -4.17
N THR A 223 -10.82 -5.41 -4.00
CA THR A 223 -11.96 -6.01 -3.28
C THR A 223 -13.01 -6.64 -4.17
N GLU A 224 -12.92 -6.52 -5.49
CA GLU A 224 -13.97 -6.87 -6.45
C GLU A 224 -14.44 -8.33 -6.28
N LEU A 225 -13.49 -9.26 -6.09
CA LEU A 225 -13.82 -10.68 -5.90
C LEU A 225 -14.49 -10.92 -4.55
N TYR A 226 -14.01 -10.26 -3.49
CA TYR A 226 -14.60 -10.38 -2.16
C TYR A 226 -16.03 -9.82 -2.11
N GLU A 227 -16.23 -8.62 -2.65
CA GLU A 227 -17.55 -7.98 -2.71
C GLU A 227 -18.51 -8.76 -3.62
N GLY A 228 -18.02 -9.29 -4.73
CA GLY A 228 -18.80 -10.15 -5.61
C GLY A 228 -19.30 -11.44 -4.91
N LEU A 229 -18.42 -12.10 -4.15
CA LEU A 229 -18.79 -13.27 -3.36
C LEU A 229 -19.80 -12.92 -2.24
N LYS A 230 -19.62 -11.77 -1.57
CA LYS A 230 -20.57 -11.31 -0.54
C LYS A 230 -21.95 -10.97 -1.10
N THR A 231 -22.00 -10.38 -2.28
CA THR A 231 -23.25 -10.03 -2.95
C THR A 231 -24.06 -11.29 -3.29
N ARG A 232 -23.40 -12.41 -3.53
CA ARG A 232 -24.02 -13.72 -3.83
C ARG A 232 -24.05 -14.67 -2.63
N LYS A 233 -24.19 -14.13 -1.43
CA LYS A 233 -24.17 -14.90 -0.19
C LYS A 233 -25.31 -15.93 -0.10
N ASP A 234 -26.42 -15.70 -0.74
CA ASP A 234 -27.56 -16.62 -0.85
C ASP A 234 -27.21 -17.91 -1.61
N GLU A 235 -26.22 -17.89 -2.49
CA GLU A 235 -25.73 -19.05 -3.23
C GLU A 235 -24.70 -19.89 -2.44
N TRP A 236 -24.19 -19.40 -1.31
CA TRP A 236 -23.15 -20.11 -0.56
C TRP A 236 -23.60 -21.48 -0.07
N ALA A 237 -24.83 -21.59 0.43
CA ALA A 237 -25.34 -22.85 0.95
C ALA A 237 -25.46 -23.92 -0.15
N GLU A 238 -25.83 -23.54 -1.37
CA GLU A 238 -25.94 -24.46 -2.52
C GLU A 238 -24.57 -24.94 -3.01
N ASN A 239 -23.51 -24.16 -2.76
CA ASN A 239 -22.11 -24.46 -3.13
C ASN A 239 -21.24 -24.92 -1.95
N ASP A 240 -21.86 -25.31 -0.81
CA ASP A 240 -21.19 -25.77 0.41
C ASP A 240 -20.21 -24.74 1.03
N VAL A 241 -20.29 -23.45 0.65
CA VAL A 241 -19.44 -22.38 1.18
C VAL A 241 -19.95 -21.95 2.57
N LYS A 242 -19.12 -22.14 3.60
CA LYS A 242 -19.41 -21.77 4.99
C LYS A 242 -18.89 -20.39 5.37
N GLY A 243 -17.91 -19.86 4.63
CA GLY A 243 -17.35 -18.54 4.91
C GLY A 243 -16.43 -18.00 3.82
N VAL A 244 -16.48 -16.68 3.65
CA VAL A 244 -15.58 -15.92 2.75
C VAL A 244 -14.92 -14.84 3.58
N TYR A 245 -13.58 -14.82 3.56
CA TYR A 245 -12.76 -13.94 4.37
C TYR A 245 -11.80 -13.14 3.49
N VAL A 246 -11.42 -11.94 3.94
CA VAL A 246 -10.45 -11.09 3.25
C VAL A 246 -9.32 -10.71 4.21
N ILE A 247 -8.07 -10.72 3.72
CA ILE A 247 -6.86 -10.46 4.51
C ILE A 247 -5.84 -9.63 3.76
N GLY A 248 -4.87 -9.11 4.49
CA GLY A 248 -3.74 -8.35 3.96
C GLY A 248 -4.17 -7.07 3.26
N ASP A 249 -3.48 -6.71 2.19
CA ASP A 249 -3.75 -5.47 1.44
C ASP A 249 -5.11 -5.50 0.72
N ALA A 250 -5.70 -6.67 0.50
CA ALA A 250 -7.06 -6.79 0.00
C ALA A 250 -8.11 -6.34 1.03
N TRP A 251 -7.79 -6.39 2.32
CA TRP A 251 -8.61 -5.82 3.40
C TRP A 251 -8.32 -4.33 3.60
N ALA A 252 -7.04 -3.99 3.74
CA ALA A 252 -6.58 -2.61 3.84
C ALA A 252 -5.10 -2.54 3.48
N PRO A 253 -4.66 -1.66 2.57
CA PRO A 253 -3.25 -1.51 2.21
C PRO A 253 -2.39 -1.15 3.43
N LYS A 254 -1.35 -1.94 3.70
CA LYS A 254 -0.46 -1.82 4.86
C LYS A 254 0.93 -2.37 4.57
N LEU A 255 1.70 -2.61 5.62
CA LEU A 255 3.03 -3.21 5.49
C LEU A 255 2.96 -4.72 5.24
N MET A 256 4.02 -5.27 4.65
CA MET A 256 4.17 -6.71 4.45
C MET A 256 4.10 -7.47 5.79
N ALA A 257 4.60 -6.88 6.88
CA ALA A 257 4.50 -7.45 8.22
C ALA A 257 3.04 -7.63 8.66
N ASP A 258 2.20 -6.61 8.43
CA ASP A 258 0.78 -6.65 8.77
C ASP A 258 0.02 -7.68 7.93
N ALA A 259 0.29 -7.72 6.62
CA ALA A 259 -0.31 -8.70 5.72
C ALA A 259 0.07 -10.14 6.13
N THR A 260 1.32 -10.35 6.55
CA THR A 260 1.78 -11.64 7.08
C THR A 260 1.09 -12.00 8.39
N PHE A 261 0.93 -11.01 9.27
CA PHE A 261 0.24 -11.18 10.54
C PHE A 261 -1.23 -11.56 10.32
N ASP A 262 -1.93 -10.89 9.40
CA ASP A 262 -3.32 -11.20 9.05
C ASP A 262 -3.47 -12.67 8.60
N GLY A 263 -2.57 -13.14 7.73
CA GLY A 263 -2.58 -14.53 7.29
C GLY A 263 -2.35 -15.51 8.44
N GLN A 264 -1.40 -15.23 9.33
CA GLN A 264 -1.10 -16.04 10.51
C GLN A 264 -2.26 -16.04 11.51
N ARG A 265 -2.90 -14.89 11.71
CA ARG A 265 -4.06 -14.74 12.57
C ARG A 265 -5.25 -15.55 12.04
N LEU A 266 -5.63 -15.28 10.79
CA LEU A 266 -6.78 -15.96 10.19
C LEU A 266 -6.58 -17.48 10.18
N ALA A 267 -5.39 -17.98 9.86
CA ALA A 267 -5.10 -19.42 9.87
C ALA A 267 -5.33 -20.08 11.22
N ARG A 268 -5.19 -19.34 12.34
CA ARG A 268 -5.47 -19.83 13.69
C ARG A 268 -6.90 -19.67 14.14
N GLU A 269 -7.61 -18.70 13.56
CA GLU A 269 -8.94 -18.30 13.98
C GLU A 269 -10.04 -18.76 13.01
N ILE A 270 -9.68 -19.35 11.86
CA ILE A 270 -10.60 -19.68 10.77
C ILE A 270 -11.72 -20.65 11.19
N GLU A 271 -11.54 -21.40 12.26
CA GLU A 271 -12.55 -22.30 12.83
C GLU A 271 -13.41 -21.65 13.92
N LEU A 272 -13.17 -20.38 14.26
CA LEU A 272 -14.01 -19.65 15.22
C LEU A 272 -15.30 -19.16 14.57
N ASP A 273 -16.25 -18.70 15.41
CA ASP A 273 -17.56 -18.23 14.96
C ASP A 273 -17.48 -16.98 14.08
N ASP A 274 -16.53 -16.09 14.34
CA ASP A 274 -16.30 -14.86 13.59
C ASP A 274 -14.80 -14.61 13.34
N PRO A 275 -14.17 -15.35 12.42
CA PRO A 275 -12.76 -15.22 12.16
C PRO A 275 -12.38 -13.95 11.37
N GLN A 276 -13.35 -13.24 10.76
CA GLN A 276 -13.08 -11.96 10.08
C GLN A 276 -12.77 -10.85 11.07
N HIS A 277 -13.42 -10.84 12.23
CA HIS A 277 -13.20 -9.84 13.26
C HIS A 277 -12.31 -10.42 14.37
N PRO A 278 -11.05 -10.00 14.46
CA PRO A 278 -10.12 -10.54 15.44
C PRO A 278 -10.62 -10.30 16.85
N LYS A 279 -10.56 -11.32 17.69
CA LYS A 279 -10.81 -11.16 19.12
C LYS A 279 -9.75 -10.25 19.73
N PRO A 280 -10.07 -9.51 20.82
CA PRO A 280 -9.09 -8.71 21.54
C PRO A 280 -7.84 -9.52 21.85
N TYR A 281 -6.71 -9.07 21.37
CA TYR A 281 -5.44 -9.73 21.58
C TYR A 281 -4.80 -9.23 22.87
N ARG A 282 -4.61 -10.11 23.84
CA ARG A 282 -3.81 -9.81 25.02
C ARG A 282 -2.34 -9.83 24.62
N ARG A 283 -1.72 -8.68 24.63
CA ARG A 283 -0.29 -8.55 24.48
C ARG A 283 0.31 -8.35 25.85
N GLU A 284 1.17 -9.26 26.27
CA GLU A 284 2.02 -9.01 27.44
C GLU A 284 2.97 -7.87 27.08
N VAL A 285 2.79 -6.75 27.73
CA VAL A 285 3.69 -5.59 27.60
C VAL A 285 4.44 -5.48 28.89
N ALA A 286 5.75 -5.67 28.86
CA ALA A 286 6.62 -5.31 29.96
C ALA A 286 6.59 -3.77 30.08
N VAL A 287 5.96 -3.26 31.11
CA VAL A 287 5.92 -1.81 31.40
C VAL A 287 7.06 -1.50 32.37
N TRP A 288 8.13 -0.90 31.85
CA TRP A 288 9.25 -0.44 32.64
C TRP A 288 8.82 0.69 33.58
N GLY A 289 9.23 0.60 34.85
CA GLY A 289 8.98 1.64 35.85
C GLY A 289 7.65 1.53 36.59
N THR A 290 6.91 0.45 36.42
CA THR A 290 5.78 0.12 37.29
C THR A 290 6.25 -0.74 38.47
N PRO A 291 5.49 -0.81 39.59
CA PRO A 291 5.79 -1.66 40.69
C PRO A 291 5.72 -3.18 40.38
N HIS A 292 5.30 -3.53 39.19
CA HIS A 292 5.19 -4.90 38.70
C HIS A 292 6.49 -5.30 37.99
N MET A 293 7.11 -6.38 38.46
CA MET A 293 8.32 -6.94 37.85
C MET A 293 7.98 -7.63 36.52
N PRO A 294 8.95 -7.73 35.56
CA PRO A 294 8.77 -8.55 34.38
C PRO A 294 8.38 -9.97 34.77
N GLY A 295 7.20 -10.41 34.31
CA GLY A 295 6.63 -11.71 34.63
C GLY A 295 5.42 -11.68 35.57
N ASP A 296 5.09 -10.53 36.13
CA ASP A 296 3.83 -10.38 36.86
C ASP A 296 2.66 -10.44 35.88
N THR A 297 1.73 -11.34 36.12
CA THR A 297 0.49 -11.41 35.32
C THR A 297 -0.48 -10.34 35.81
N PHE A 298 -0.86 -9.41 34.91
CA PHE A 298 -1.99 -8.52 35.17
C PHE A 298 -3.29 -9.30 34.95
N GLU A 299 -4.05 -9.54 36.00
CA GLU A 299 -5.45 -9.89 35.87
C GLU A 299 -6.21 -8.61 35.54
N ILE A 300 -6.56 -8.43 34.27
CA ILE A 300 -7.53 -7.39 33.87
C ILE A 300 -8.90 -8.04 34.04
N GLU A 301 -9.61 -7.68 35.10
CA GLU A 301 -11.03 -7.96 35.22
C GLU A 301 -11.76 -7.14 34.16
N TYR A 302 -12.35 -7.80 33.19
CA TYR A 302 -13.33 -7.17 32.30
C TYR A 302 -14.66 -7.21 33.03
N GLU A 303 -15.19 -6.06 33.39
CA GLU A 303 -16.60 -5.94 33.74
C GLU A 303 -17.42 -6.38 32.51
N SER A 304 -18.26 -7.37 32.70
CA SER A 304 -19.14 -8.02 31.73
C SER A 304 -20.29 -7.13 31.27
#